data_a10bb470e25d1a95ae0d215ac8c8ada3
#
_entry.id   a10bb470e25d1a95ae0d215ac8c8ada3
#
_cell.length_a   1.000
_cell.length_b   1.000
_cell.length_c   1.000
_cell.angle_alpha   90.00
_cell.angle_beta   90.00
_cell.angle_gamma   90.00
#
_symmetry.space_group_name_H-M   'P 1'
#
loop_
_entity.id
_entity.type
_entity.pdbx_description
1 polymer ?
#
loop_
_entity_poly.entity_id
_entity_poly.type
_entity_poly.pdbx_seq_one_letter_code
_entity_poly.pdbx_strand_id
1 'polypeptide(L)' 'MPAQCESGGNPRAISPDGTYRGKYQFDRETWHAMGGHGDPAHASESEQDRRALALYRERGTSPWPACGAA' A
#
# COMPACT_ATOMS: atom_id res chain seq x y z
N MET A 1 -2.31 8.93 -6.77
CA MET A 1 -1.96 7.86 -5.82
C MET A 1 -0.43 7.80 -5.67
N PRO A 2 0.09 7.59 -4.47
CA PRO A 2 1.54 7.67 -4.20
C PRO A 2 2.34 6.40 -4.51
N ALA A 3 1.78 5.44 -5.24
CA ALA A 3 2.46 4.15 -5.50
C ALA A 3 3.84 4.32 -6.13
N GLN A 4 3.95 5.22 -7.11
CA GLN A 4 5.20 5.43 -7.83
C GLN A 4 6.32 5.89 -6.89
N CYS A 5 5.99 6.79 -5.97
CA CYS A 5 6.95 7.30 -4.99
C CYS A 5 7.27 6.27 -3.90
N GLU A 6 6.25 5.57 -3.41
CA GLU A 6 6.41 4.62 -2.30
C GLU A 6 7.18 3.35 -2.70
N SER A 7 6.99 2.88 -3.92
CA SER A 7 7.56 1.59 -4.36
C SER A 7 8.12 1.60 -5.77
N GLY A 8 8.08 2.74 -6.46
CA GLY A 8 8.36 2.79 -7.89
C GLY A 8 7.30 2.08 -8.72
N GLY A 9 6.12 1.84 -8.15
CA GLY A 9 5.03 1.13 -8.82
C GLY A 9 5.17 -0.39 -8.77
N ASN A 10 6.13 -0.93 -8.02
CA ASN A 10 6.39 -2.37 -7.95
C ASN A 10 5.44 -3.05 -6.97
N PRO A 11 4.52 -3.94 -7.44
CA PRO A 11 3.58 -4.62 -6.54
C PRO A 11 4.24 -5.65 -5.62
N ARG A 12 5.51 -6.00 -5.86
CA ARG A 12 6.26 -6.97 -5.05
C ARG A 12 7.30 -6.31 -4.15
N ALA A 13 7.31 -4.97 -4.08
CA ALA A 13 8.29 -4.25 -3.26
C ALA A 13 8.13 -4.58 -1.78
N ILE A 14 9.25 -4.72 -1.09
CA ILE A 14 9.29 -4.98 0.36
C ILE A 14 10.32 -4.02 0.94
N SER A 15 9.94 -3.28 2.00
CA SER A 15 10.86 -2.37 2.66
C SER A 15 12.02 -3.16 3.30
N PRO A 16 13.16 -2.51 3.57
CA PRO A 16 14.33 -3.21 4.10
C PRO A 16 14.07 -4.00 5.39
N ASP A 17 13.18 -3.52 6.25
CA ASP A 17 12.83 -4.20 7.50
C ASP A 17 11.62 -5.15 7.36
N GLY A 18 11.03 -5.24 6.16
CA GLY A 18 9.89 -6.11 5.89
C GLY A 18 8.55 -5.57 6.39
N THR A 19 8.50 -4.38 6.96
CA THR A 19 7.28 -3.81 7.55
C THR A 19 6.27 -3.39 6.47
N TYR A 20 6.75 -2.75 5.41
CA TYR A 20 5.90 -2.21 4.35
C TYR A 20 6.05 -3.04 3.09
N ARG A 21 4.92 -3.41 2.50
CA ARG A 21 4.90 -4.42 1.44
C ARG A 21 3.97 -4.01 0.32
N GLY A 22 4.37 -4.33 -0.92
CA GLY A 22 3.56 -4.15 -2.10
C GLY A 22 3.69 -2.79 -2.75
N LYS A 23 2.86 -2.58 -3.77
CA LYS A 23 2.87 -1.38 -4.63
C LYS A 23 2.69 -0.08 -3.85
N TYR A 24 1.89 -0.13 -2.77
CA TYR A 24 1.56 1.03 -1.94
C TYR A 24 2.22 0.99 -0.58
N GLN A 25 3.08 0.00 -0.33
CA GLN A 25 3.80 -0.15 0.93
C GLN A 25 2.86 -0.20 2.13
N PHE A 26 1.88 -1.09 2.07
CA PHE A 26 0.99 -1.37 3.20
C PHE A 26 1.74 -2.11 4.30
N ASP A 27 1.46 -1.77 5.57
CA ASP A 27 1.75 -2.70 6.65
C ASP A 27 0.61 -3.74 6.72
N ARG A 28 0.86 -4.87 7.36
CA ARG A 28 -0.12 -5.96 7.38
C ARG A 28 -1.38 -5.58 8.14
N GLU A 29 -1.25 -4.80 9.19
CA GLU A 29 -2.39 -4.36 10.00
C GLU A 29 -3.34 -3.50 9.18
N THR A 30 -2.80 -2.49 8.50
CA THR A 30 -3.59 -1.61 7.64
C THR A 30 -4.21 -2.39 6.48
N TRP A 31 -3.44 -3.32 5.89
CA TRP A 31 -3.93 -4.17 4.80
C TRP A 31 -5.16 -4.96 5.24
N HIS A 32 -5.08 -5.60 6.41
CA HIS A 32 -6.20 -6.37 6.95
C HIS A 32 -7.39 -5.48 7.30
N ALA A 33 -7.13 -4.28 7.83
CA ALA A 33 -8.18 -3.31 8.17
C ALA A 33 -8.96 -2.87 6.92
N MET A 34 -8.30 -2.85 5.76
CA MET A 34 -8.94 -2.49 4.50
C MET A 34 -9.58 -3.71 3.80
N GLY A 35 -9.63 -4.84 4.47
CA GLY A 35 -10.25 -6.05 3.93
C GLY A 35 -9.32 -6.97 3.16
N GLY A 36 -8.02 -6.68 3.15
CA GLY A 36 -7.03 -7.53 2.49
C GLY A 36 -6.72 -8.78 3.32
N HIS A 37 -6.24 -9.82 2.66
CA HIS A 37 -5.85 -11.08 3.30
C HIS A 37 -4.40 -11.39 2.99
N GLY A 38 -3.71 -11.99 3.96
CA GLY A 38 -2.33 -12.42 3.78
C GLY A 38 -1.36 -11.26 3.63
N ASP A 39 -0.37 -11.46 2.76
CA ASP A 39 0.71 -10.51 2.53
C ASP A 39 0.35 -9.56 1.39
N PRO A 40 0.37 -8.23 1.60
CA PRO A 40 0.08 -7.29 0.51
C PRO A 40 0.95 -7.48 -0.73
N ALA A 41 2.22 -7.85 -0.56
CA ALA A 41 3.13 -8.04 -1.69
C ALA A 41 2.82 -9.30 -2.49
N HIS A 42 2.02 -10.22 -1.96
CA HIS A 42 1.59 -11.44 -2.65
C HIS A 42 0.21 -11.30 -3.29
N ALA A 43 -0.52 -10.24 -2.98
CA ALA A 43 -1.82 -9.99 -3.58
C ALA A 43 -1.66 -9.57 -5.04
N SER A 44 -2.70 -9.76 -5.86
CA SER A 44 -2.69 -9.27 -7.23
C SER A 44 -2.57 -7.75 -7.24
N GLU A 45 -2.04 -7.20 -8.32
CA GLU A 45 -1.90 -5.75 -8.44
C GLU A 45 -3.28 -5.06 -8.36
N SER A 46 -4.29 -5.64 -8.99
CA SER A 46 -5.64 -5.08 -8.96
C SER A 46 -6.24 -5.09 -7.56
N GLU A 47 -5.93 -6.10 -6.75
CA GLU A 47 -6.37 -6.13 -5.35
C GLU A 47 -5.64 -5.07 -4.53
N GLN A 48 -4.36 -4.90 -4.75
CA GLN A 48 -3.57 -3.86 -4.09
C GLN A 48 -4.12 -2.48 -4.45
N ASP A 49 -4.43 -2.24 -5.72
CA ASP A 49 -5.01 -0.98 -6.18
C ASP A 49 -6.37 -0.71 -5.52
N ARG A 50 -7.21 -1.74 -5.41
CA ARG A 50 -8.53 -1.63 -4.79
C ARG A 50 -8.44 -1.25 -3.32
N ARG A 51 -7.56 -1.91 -2.59
CA ARG A 51 -7.40 -1.63 -1.15
C ARG A 51 -6.77 -0.26 -0.90
N ALA A 52 -5.84 0.16 -1.76
CA ALA A 52 -5.25 1.49 -1.68
C ALA A 52 -6.29 2.58 -1.94
N LEU A 53 -7.17 2.37 -2.92
CA LEU A 53 -8.23 3.32 -3.21
C LEU A 53 -9.20 3.45 -2.03
N ALA A 54 -9.55 2.33 -1.39
CA ALA A 54 -10.40 2.33 -0.21
C ALA A 54 -9.76 3.12 0.94
N LEU A 55 -8.47 2.91 1.17
CA LEU A 55 -7.72 3.62 2.21
C LEU A 55 -7.62 5.12 1.89
N TYR A 56 -7.37 5.47 0.64
CA TYR A 56 -7.33 6.85 0.19
C TYR A 56 -8.66 7.56 0.43
N ARG A 57 -9.78 6.90 0.11
CA ARG A 57 -11.12 7.46 0.32
C ARG A 57 -11.40 7.70 1.80
N GLU A 58 -10.87 6.85 2.65
CA GLU A 58 -11.11 6.94 4.09
C GLU A 58 -10.20 7.95 4.79
N ARG A 59 -8.91 8.01 4.41
CA ARG A 59 -7.88 8.77 5.14
C ARG A 59 -7.13 9.77 4.28
N GLY A 60 -7.46 9.92 3.01
CA GLY A 60 -6.73 10.81 2.12
C GLY A 60 -5.31 10.32 1.92
N THR A 61 -4.33 11.23 1.97
CA THR A 61 -2.93 10.92 1.72
C THR A 61 -2.14 10.64 3.00
N SER A 62 -2.74 10.76 4.17
CA SER A 62 -2.02 10.59 5.44
C SER A 62 -1.37 9.21 5.65
N PRO A 63 -1.89 8.08 5.12
CA PRO A 63 -1.18 6.81 5.23
C PRO A 63 0.14 6.74 4.46
N TRP A 64 0.42 7.74 3.60
CA TRP A 64 1.64 7.79 2.79
C TRP A 64 2.37 9.10 3.05
N PRO A 65 2.96 9.29 4.26
CA PRO A 65 3.50 10.59 4.68
C PRO A 65 4.67 11.07 3.83
N ALA A 66 5.45 10.17 3.27
CA ALA A 66 6.64 10.55 2.49
C ALA A 66 6.25 11.19 1.15
N CYS A 67 5.18 10.72 0.52
CA CYS A 67 4.81 11.10 -0.85
C CYS A 67 3.37 11.59 -0.95
N GLY A 68 2.60 11.47 0.10
CA GLY A 68 1.17 11.74 0.09
C GLY A 68 0.81 13.18 -0.21
N ALA A 69 1.72 14.11 0.05
CA ALA A 69 1.50 15.55 -0.18
C ALA A 69 1.93 15.99 -1.59
N ALA A 70 2.51 15.09 -2.37
CA ALA A 70 3.03 15.42 -3.69
C ALA A 70 1.94 15.56 -4.77
#